data_137574af16d3de201a7334780046cd7d
#
_entry.id   137574af16d3de201a7334780046cd7d
#
_cell.length_a   1.000
_cell.length_b   1.000
_cell.length_c   1.000
_cell.angle_alpha   90.00
_cell.angle_beta   90.00
_cell.angle_gamma   90.00
#
_symmetry.space_group_name_H-M   'P 1'
#
loop_
_entity.id
_entity.type
_entity.pdbx_description
1 polymer ?
#
loop_
_entity_poly.entity_id
_entity_poly.type
_entity_poly.pdbx_seq_one_letter_code
_entity_poly.pdbx_strand_id
1 'polypeptide(L)'
;MEEKNCKLLFEYLRDILYDPKVKMLDVNELDEPYQKLGLGLNYLERAVKEMKAYSAALSKGDLSGFTPSRENFLCENLKNIHANLNHLTWQAKQVAKGDYSQTVSYLGEFSEAFNTMTKQLREREMILERKAEAEKRHAEMAESYNQLLMELIARSEEEVLVTSLDGQEVFYCNRAVDVKKRGIYRICMEQTARIADGEHGQLESYEWDWEAEDSEDRFYRITTGMMKWQGRKAYT
;
A
#
# COMPACT_ATOMS: atom_id res chain seq x y z
N MET A 1 -4.88 -6.18 -74.75
CA MET A 1 -5.23 -5.07 -73.80
C MET A 1 -5.95 -5.62 -72.54
N GLU A 2 -7.03 -6.35 -72.67
CA GLU A 2 -7.80 -6.90 -71.50
C GLU A 2 -6.92 -7.72 -70.57
N GLU A 3 -6.09 -8.66 -71.08
CA GLU A 3 -5.22 -9.52 -70.27
C GLU A 3 -4.22 -8.70 -69.43
N LYS A 4 -3.69 -7.61 -69.97
CA LYS A 4 -2.77 -6.68 -69.26
C LYS A 4 -3.49 -6.00 -68.11
N ASN A 5 -4.69 -5.45 -68.31
CA ASN A 5 -5.48 -4.78 -67.27
C ASN A 5 -5.89 -5.75 -66.15
N CYS A 6 -6.35 -6.95 -66.52
CA CYS A 6 -6.71 -7.99 -65.55
C CYS A 6 -5.53 -8.41 -64.69
N LYS A 7 -4.34 -8.58 -65.30
CA LYS A 7 -3.10 -8.94 -64.60
C LYS A 7 -2.70 -7.83 -63.60
N LEU A 8 -2.70 -6.58 -64.04
CA LEU A 8 -2.31 -5.43 -63.23
C LEU A 8 -3.23 -5.28 -62.03
N LEU A 9 -4.56 -5.39 -62.22
CA LEU A 9 -5.57 -5.31 -61.13
C LEU A 9 -5.43 -6.48 -60.16
N PHE A 10 -5.17 -7.71 -60.67
CA PHE A 10 -4.97 -8.88 -59.84
C PHE A 10 -3.70 -8.74 -58.98
N GLU A 11 -2.58 -8.33 -59.58
CA GLU A 11 -1.31 -8.11 -58.88
C GLU A 11 -1.49 -7.05 -57.80
N TYR A 12 -2.15 -5.95 -58.13
CA TYR A 12 -2.43 -4.88 -57.15
C TYR A 12 -3.31 -5.36 -55.99
N LEU A 13 -4.38 -6.13 -56.27
CA LEU A 13 -5.24 -6.70 -55.24
C LEU A 13 -4.43 -7.64 -54.32
N ARG A 14 -3.58 -8.50 -54.89
CA ARG A 14 -2.67 -9.36 -54.13
C ARG A 14 -1.73 -8.53 -53.26
N ASP A 15 -1.15 -7.46 -53.79
CA ASP A 15 -0.20 -6.62 -53.09
C ASP A 15 -0.83 -5.81 -51.98
N ILE A 16 -2.12 -5.38 -52.10
CA ILE A 16 -2.89 -4.81 -51.00
C ILE A 16 -2.93 -5.73 -49.78
N LEU A 17 -3.01 -7.06 -50.02
CA LEU A 17 -3.17 -8.03 -48.94
C LEU A 17 -1.80 -8.46 -48.36
N TYR A 18 -0.77 -8.62 -49.21
CA TYR A 18 0.48 -9.30 -48.85
C TYR A 18 1.72 -8.41 -48.87
N ASP A 19 1.71 -7.25 -49.57
CA ASP A 19 2.84 -6.33 -49.58
C ASP A 19 2.63 -5.16 -48.61
N PRO A 20 3.44 -5.03 -47.54
CA PRO A 20 3.32 -3.91 -46.61
C PRO A 20 3.71 -2.56 -47.23
N LYS A 21 4.37 -2.56 -48.38
CA LYS A 21 4.84 -1.35 -49.08
C LYS A 21 4.10 -1.07 -50.37
N VAL A 22 2.93 -1.68 -50.55
CA VAL A 22 2.10 -1.47 -51.74
C VAL A 22 1.90 0.04 -52.01
N LYS A 23 2.09 0.43 -53.24
CA LYS A 23 1.83 1.80 -53.73
C LYS A 23 0.47 1.86 -54.37
N MET A 24 -0.17 3.01 -54.24
CA MET A 24 -1.43 3.30 -54.89
C MET A 24 -1.35 3.10 -56.37
N LEU A 25 -2.34 2.42 -56.96
CA LEU A 25 -2.40 2.18 -58.38
C LEU A 25 -2.71 3.50 -59.12
N ASP A 26 -1.93 3.83 -60.17
CA ASP A 26 -2.30 4.89 -61.09
C ASP A 26 -3.41 4.39 -62.04
N VAL A 27 -4.60 4.89 -61.79
CA VAL A 27 -5.80 4.50 -62.56
C VAL A 27 -5.69 4.87 -64.02
N ASN A 28 -4.88 5.86 -64.38
CA ASN A 28 -4.69 6.31 -65.73
C ASN A 28 -3.90 5.29 -66.62
N GLU A 29 -3.24 4.34 -65.97
CA GLU A 29 -2.57 3.23 -66.68
C GLU A 29 -3.52 2.15 -67.17
N LEU A 30 -4.82 2.21 -66.74
CA LEU A 30 -5.88 1.29 -67.08
C LEU A 30 -6.71 1.83 -68.24
N ASP A 31 -7.16 0.90 -69.10
CA ASP A 31 -8.19 1.22 -70.08
C ASP A 31 -9.52 1.61 -69.44
N GLU A 32 -10.32 2.47 -70.08
CA GLU A 32 -11.52 3.07 -69.52
C GLU A 32 -12.51 2.12 -68.80
N PRO A 33 -12.83 0.91 -69.30
CA PRO A 33 -13.71 -0.01 -68.59
C PRO A 33 -13.18 -0.44 -67.20
N TYR A 34 -11.82 -0.45 -67.05
CA TYR A 34 -11.16 -0.98 -65.82
C TYR A 34 -10.83 0.15 -64.82
N GLN A 35 -10.90 1.41 -65.20
CA GLN A 35 -10.56 2.53 -64.33
C GLN A 35 -11.46 2.60 -63.11
N LYS A 36 -12.79 2.32 -63.24
CA LYS A 36 -13.69 2.26 -62.11
C LYS A 36 -13.34 1.18 -61.11
N LEU A 37 -12.90 0.03 -61.58
CA LEU A 37 -12.43 -1.08 -60.72
C LEU A 37 -11.14 -0.71 -60.03
N GLY A 38 -10.21 -0.08 -60.71
CA GLY A 38 -8.95 0.45 -60.17
C GLY A 38 -9.21 1.46 -59.04
N LEU A 39 -10.16 2.38 -59.22
CA LEU A 39 -10.61 3.30 -58.17
C LEU A 39 -11.16 2.54 -56.94
N GLY A 40 -12.00 1.54 -57.18
CA GLY A 40 -12.53 0.69 -56.12
C GLY A 40 -11.42 -0.03 -55.33
N LEU A 41 -10.39 -0.54 -55.98
CA LEU A 41 -9.25 -1.12 -55.33
C LEU A 41 -8.39 -0.10 -54.54
N ASN A 42 -8.29 1.13 -55.01
CA ASN A 42 -7.64 2.21 -54.29
C ASN A 42 -8.39 2.56 -53.00
N TYR A 43 -9.74 2.51 -53.01
CA TYR A 43 -10.53 2.63 -51.77
C TYR A 43 -10.25 1.49 -50.82
N LEU A 44 -10.19 0.24 -51.31
CA LEU A 44 -9.87 -0.93 -50.51
C LEU A 44 -8.46 -0.83 -49.89
N GLU A 45 -7.47 -0.45 -50.68
CA GLU A 45 -6.10 -0.24 -50.22
C GLU A 45 -6.03 0.76 -49.05
N ARG A 46 -6.70 1.90 -49.18
CA ARG A 46 -6.76 2.93 -48.15
C ARG A 46 -7.40 2.37 -46.87
N ALA A 47 -8.55 1.68 -47.02
CA ALA A 47 -9.24 1.09 -45.86
C ALA A 47 -8.41 0.04 -45.14
N VAL A 48 -7.70 -0.81 -45.89
CA VAL A 48 -6.79 -1.82 -45.30
C VAL A 48 -5.58 -1.17 -44.61
N LYS A 49 -4.99 -0.12 -45.21
CA LYS A 49 -3.89 0.62 -44.55
C LYS A 49 -4.31 1.27 -43.24
N GLU A 50 -5.48 1.94 -43.23
CA GLU A 50 -6.04 2.51 -42.02
C GLU A 50 -6.24 1.41 -40.91
N MET A 51 -6.82 0.29 -41.29
CA MET A 51 -7.04 -0.83 -40.39
C MET A 51 -5.72 -1.37 -39.79
N LYS A 52 -4.71 -1.59 -40.66
CA LYS A 52 -3.37 -2.05 -40.23
C LYS A 52 -2.71 -1.05 -39.28
N ALA A 53 -2.73 0.26 -39.60
CA ALA A 53 -2.16 1.30 -38.76
C ALA A 53 -2.86 1.37 -37.40
N TYR A 54 -4.17 1.32 -37.40
CA TYR A 54 -4.96 1.36 -36.17
C TYR A 54 -4.78 0.12 -35.30
N SER A 55 -4.81 -1.07 -35.89
CA SER A 55 -4.52 -2.32 -35.18
C SER A 55 -3.11 -2.32 -34.58
N ALA A 56 -2.12 -1.80 -35.31
CA ALA A 56 -0.74 -1.68 -34.82
C ALA A 56 -0.61 -0.68 -33.66
N ALA A 57 -1.36 0.41 -33.64
CA ALA A 57 -1.43 1.34 -32.51
C ALA A 57 -2.05 0.67 -31.28
N LEU A 58 -3.20 0.01 -31.45
CA LEU A 58 -3.86 -0.72 -30.37
C LEU A 58 -3.01 -1.84 -29.78
N SER A 59 -2.28 -2.57 -30.62
CA SER A 59 -1.39 -3.65 -30.18
C SER A 59 -0.22 -3.17 -29.32
N LYS A 60 0.16 -1.89 -29.42
CA LYS A 60 1.18 -1.23 -28.60
C LYS A 60 0.59 -0.55 -27.38
N GLY A 61 -0.74 -0.61 -27.19
CA GLY A 61 -1.43 0.09 -26.11
C GLY A 61 -1.55 1.59 -26.32
N ASP A 62 -1.32 2.09 -27.54
CA ASP A 62 -1.53 3.50 -27.84
C ASP A 62 -3.03 3.76 -28.06
N LEU A 63 -3.66 4.32 -27.03
CA LEU A 63 -5.07 4.69 -27.00
C LEU A 63 -5.28 6.19 -27.23
N SER A 64 -4.22 6.97 -27.44
CA SER A 64 -4.29 8.43 -27.59
C SER A 64 -4.21 8.89 -29.04
N GLY A 65 -3.85 7.97 -29.94
CA GLY A 65 -3.42 8.28 -31.29
C GLY A 65 -4.54 8.30 -32.32
N PHE A 66 -4.19 7.85 -33.50
CA PHE A 66 -4.97 7.85 -34.73
C PHE A 66 -6.32 7.13 -34.59
N THR A 67 -7.40 7.79 -35.00
CA THR A 67 -8.71 7.17 -35.21
C THR A 67 -9.00 7.05 -36.70
N PRO A 68 -9.39 5.85 -37.20
CA PRO A 68 -9.71 5.67 -38.60
C PRO A 68 -11.00 6.40 -39.01
N SER A 69 -11.17 6.61 -40.33
CA SER A 69 -12.38 7.20 -40.90
C SER A 69 -13.65 6.53 -40.36
N ARG A 70 -14.71 7.33 -40.16
CA ARG A 70 -16.02 6.80 -39.76
C ARG A 70 -16.61 5.84 -40.80
N GLU A 71 -16.32 6.05 -42.06
CA GLU A 71 -16.81 5.27 -43.18
C GLU A 71 -16.10 3.93 -43.34
N ASN A 72 -14.94 3.74 -42.68
CA ASN A 72 -14.20 2.50 -42.74
C ASN A 72 -14.81 1.48 -41.77
N PHE A 73 -15.74 0.66 -42.29
CA PHE A 73 -16.40 -0.38 -41.48
C PHE A 73 -15.47 -1.52 -41.09
N LEU A 74 -14.33 -1.75 -41.79
CA LEU A 74 -13.35 -2.76 -41.39
C LEU A 74 -12.75 -2.45 -40.02
N CYS A 75 -12.83 -1.21 -39.56
CA CYS A 75 -12.32 -0.77 -38.27
C CYS A 75 -13.37 -0.74 -37.16
N GLU A 76 -14.63 -1.13 -37.43
CA GLU A 76 -15.72 -0.99 -36.45
C GLU A 76 -15.44 -1.77 -35.16
N ASN A 77 -15.07 -3.04 -35.25
CA ASN A 77 -14.74 -3.86 -34.09
C ASN A 77 -13.48 -3.36 -33.36
N LEU A 78 -12.51 -2.83 -34.11
CA LEU A 78 -11.31 -2.22 -33.50
C LEU A 78 -11.64 -0.93 -32.76
N LYS A 79 -12.59 -0.13 -33.25
CA LYS A 79 -13.10 1.08 -32.55
C LYS A 79 -13.77 0.69 -31.24
N ASN A 80 -14.57 -0.40 -31.24
CA ASN A 80 -15.21 -0.91 -30.04
C ASN A 80 -14.18 -1.40 -29.02
N ILE A 81 -13.16 -2.14 -29.46
CA ILE A 81 -12.05 -2.57 -28.61
C ILE A 81 -11.32 -1.35 -28.04
N HIS A 82 -11.04 -0.34 -28.85
CA HIS A 82 -10.41 0.90 -28.40
C HIS A 82 -11.23 1.59 -27.30
N ALA A 83 -12.53 1.77 -27.53
CA ALA A 83 -13.42 2.38 -26.53
C ALA A 83 -13.43 1.59 -25.21
N ASN A 84 -13.51 0.27 -25.29
CA ASN A 84 -13.48 -0.63 -24.12
C ASN A 84 -12.16 -0.52 -23.36
N LEU A 85 -11.02 -0.50 -24.07
CA LEU A 85 -9.70 -0.34 -23.44
C LEU A 85 -9.52 1.03 -22.79
N ASN A 86 -10.00 2.10 -23.41
CA ASN A 86 -10.00 3.43 -22.82
C ASN A 86 -10.81 3.49 -21.52
N HIS A 87 -12.01 2.92 -21.54
CA HIS A 87 -12.87 2.88 -20.35
C HIS A 87 -12.23 2.04 -19.24
N LEU A 88 -11.70 0.87 -19.59
CA LEU A 88 -10.96 0.03 -18.63
C LEU A 88 -9.75 0.74 -18.02
N THR A 89 -8.98 1.45 -18.85
CA THR A 89 -7.83 2.22 -18.39
C THR A 89 -8.25 3.29 -17.39
N TRP A 90 -9.37 3.98 -17.66
CA TRP A 90 -9.93 4.96 -16.75
C TRP A 90 -10.35 4.31 -15.42
N GLN A 91 -11.10 3.19 -15.46
CA GLN A 91 -11.52 2.44 -14.27
C GLN A 91 -10.33 1.97 -13.44
N ALA A 92 -9.29 1.40 -14.10
CA ALA A 92 -8.07 0.98 -13.42
C ALA A 92 -7.36 2.15 -12.72
N LYS A 93 -7.35 3.34 -13.34
CA LYS A 93 -6.82 4.56 -12.72
C LYS A 93 -7.65 5.02 -11.50
N GLN A 94 -8.97 4.81 -11.49
CA GLN A 94 -9.79 5.11 -10.31
C GLN A 94 -9.49 4.11 -9.18
N VAL A 95 -9.40 2.81 -9.49
CA VAL A 95 -9.00 1.78 -8.53
C VAL A 95 -7.63 2.08 -7.92
N ALA A 96 -6.68 2.51 -8.74
CA ALA A 96 -5.35 2.92 -8.25
C ALA A 96 -5.35 4.14 -7.31
N LYS A 97 -6.42 4.95 -7.34
CA LYS A 97 -6.65 6.08 -6.42
C LYS A 97 -7.45 5.70 -5.17
N GLY A 98 -7.79 4.42 -5.01
CA GLY A 98 -8.58 3.92 -3.88
C GLY A 98 -10.09 3.85 -4.14
N ASP A 99 -10.57 4.17 -5.35
CA ASP A 99 -11.99 3.99 -5.69
C ASP A 99 -12.25 2.55 -6.15
N TYR A 100 -12.51 1.66 -5.21
CA TYR A 100 -12.83 0.25 -5.47
C TYR A 100 -14.32 0.02 -5.80
N SER A 101 -15.10 1.06 -6.07
CA SER A 101 -16.50 0.92 -6.51
C SER A 101 -16.64 0.58 -7.99
N GLN A 102 -15.55 0.67 -8.75
CA GLN A 102 -15.52 0.45 -10.18
C GLN A 102 -15.81 -1.00 -10.55
N THR A 103 -16.71 -1.19 -11.54
CA THR A 103 -17.08 -2.51 -12.06
C THR A 103 -16.99 -2.53 -13.59
N VAL A 104 -16.58 -3.65 -14.15
CA VAL A 104 -16.46 -3.90 -15.58
C VAL A 104 -17.47 -4.99 -15.96
N SER A 105 -18.19 -4.86 -17.11
CA SER A 105 -19.21 -5.82 -17.53
C SER A 105 -19.13 -6.26 -19.00
N TYR A 106 -18.13 -5.76 -19.75
CA TYR A 106 -18.09 -5.86 -21.19
C TYR A 106 -16.87 -6.61 -21.79
N LEU A 107 -16.05 -7.25 -20.95
CA LEU A 107 -14.83 -7.97 -21.35
C LEU A 107 -14.81 -9.43 -20.93
N GLY A 108 -15.98 -10.08 -20.76
CA GLY A 108 -16.09 -11.50 -20.42
C GLY A 108 -15.30 -11.86 -19.16
N GLU A 109 -14.47 -12.91 -19.22
CA GLU A 109 -13.67 -13.41 -18.08
C GLU A 109 -12.76 -12.33 -17.46
N PHE A 110 -12.27 -11.39 -18.26
CA PHE A 110 -11.49 -10.27 -17.73
C PHE A 110 -12.32 -9.40 -16.78
N SER A 111 -13.60 -9.18 -17.09
CA SER A 111 -14.52 -8.43 -16.22
C SER A 111 -14.67 -9.11 -14.86
N GLU A 112 -14.83 -10.43 -14.85
CA GLU A 112 -14.95 -11.22 -13.61
C GLU A 112 -13.68 -11.13 -12.77
N ALA A 113 -12.51 -11.28 -13.40
CA ALA A 113 -11.22 -11.18 -12.75
C ALA A 113 -10.99 -9.78 -12.18
N PHE A 114 -11.29 -8.72 -12.94
CA PHE A 114 -11.17 -7.33 -12.52
C PHE A 114 -12.08 -7.03 -11.33
N ASN A 115 -13.36 -7.42 -11.41
CA ASN A 115 -14.34 -7.20 -10.34
C ASN A 115 -13.98 -7.97 -9.07
N THR A 116 -13.45 -9.20 -9.21
CA THR A 116 -12.96 -9.98 -8.07
C THR A 116 -11.76 -9.29 -7.40
N MET A 117 -10.80 -8.80 -8.18
CA MET A 117 -9.65 -8.05 -7.68
C MET A 117 -10.07 -6.78 -6.93
N THR A 118 -10.96 -5.97 -7.50
CA THR A 118 -11.44 -4.73 -6.87
C THR A 118 -12.17 -5.01 -5.57
N LYS A 119 -12.98 -6.08 -5.52
CA LYS A 119 -13.65 -6.53 -4.29
C LYS A 119 -12.64 -6.92 -3.21
N GLN A 120 -11.63 -7.71 -3.55
CA GLN A 120 -10.59 -8.11 -2.60
C GLN A 120 -9.78 -6.93 -2.08
N LEU A 121 -9.47 -5.96 -2.94
CA LEU A 121 -8.78 -4.72 -2.53
C LEU A 121 -9.61 -3.93 -1.53
N ARG A 122 -10.90 -3.75 -1.79
CA ARG A 122 -11.83 -3.09 -0.87
C ARG A 122 -11.92 -3.80 0.48
N GLU A 123 -12.03 -5.12 0.48
CA GLU A 123 -12.09 -5.92 1.72
C GLU A 123 -10.80 -5.77 2.54
N ARG A 124 -9.64 -5.78 1.86
CA ARG A 124 -8.34 -5.55 2.53
C ARG A 124 -8.22 -4.17 3.14
N GLU A 125 -8.63 -3.13 2.44
CA GLU A 125 -8.63 -1.75 2.95
C GLU A 125 -9.49 -1.65 4.22
N MET A 126 -10.72 -2.16 4.18
CA MET A 126 -11.61 -2.18 5.36
C MET A 126 -11.01 -2.92 6.56
N ILE A 127 -10.26 -4.02 6.31
CA ILE A 127 -9.58 -4.75 7.40
C ILE A 127 -8.44 -3.91 7.97
N LEU A 128 -7.66 -3.24 7.12
CA LEU A 128 -6.55 -2.39 7.56
C LEU A 128 -7.06 -1.18 8.36
N GLU A 129 -8.12 -0.53 7.92
CA GLU A 129 -8.76 0.57 8.65
C GLU A 129 -9.24 0.13 10.05
N ARG A 130 -9.92 -1.04 10.12
CA ARG A 130 -10.38 -1.58 11.41
C ARG A 130 -9.21 -1.91 12.35
N LYS A 131 -8.12 -2.46 11.81
CA LYS A 131 -6.91 -2.73 12.62
C LYS A 131 -6.28 -1.44 13.14
N ALA A 132 -6.09 -0.45 12.27
CA ALA A 132 -5.54 0.84 12.66
C ALA A 132 -6.39 1.53 13.75
N GLU A 133 -7.71 1.44 13.62
CA GLU A 133 -8.64 2.01 14.61
C GLU A 133 -8.62 1.24 15.95
N ALA A 134 -8.45 -0.09 15.90
CA ALA A 134 -8.29 -0.91 17.10
C ALA A 134 -6.96 -0.62 17.80
N GLU A 135 -5.86 -0.53 17.07
CA GLU A 135 -4.54 -0.18 17.61
C GLU A 135 -4.56 1.22 18.27
N LYS A 136 -5.21 2.19 17.62
CA LYS A 136 -5.37 3.53 18.18
C LYS A 136 -6.15 3.50 19.52
N ARG A 137 -7.27 2.77 19.56
CA ARG A 137 -8.06 2.60 20.81
C ARG A 137 -7.25 1.91 21.91
N HIS A 138 -6.46 0.89 21.57
CA HIS A 138 -5.58 0.22 22.53
C HIS A 138 -4.51 1.16 23.08
N ALA A 139 -3.91 2.00 22.23
CA ALA A 139 -2.93 3.00 22.67
C ALA A 139 -3.56 4.05 23.60
N GLU A 140 -4.72 4.59 23.23
CA GLU A 140 -5.47 5.55 24.06
C GLU A 140 -5.85 4.95 25.42
N MET A 141 -6.32 3.69 25.45
CA MET A 141 -6.62 2.99 26.71
C MET A 141 -5.35 2.80 27.54
N ALA A 142 -4.25 2.37 26.96
CA ALA A 142 -2.99 2.20 27.68
C ALA A 142 -2.48 3.51 28.28
N GLU A 143 -2.60 4.61 27.56
CA GLU A 143 -2.23 5.94 28.04
C GLU A 143 -3.13 6.38 29.20
N SER A 144 -4.44 6.18 29.08
CA SER A 144 -5.41 6.48 30.15
C SER A 144 -5.13 5.65 31.40
N TYR A 145 -4.84 4.35 31.26
CA TYR A 145 -4.43 3.49 32.37
C TYR A 145 -3.15 3.97 33.04
N ASN A 146 -2.15 4.34 32.25
CA ASN A 146 -0.88 4.85 32.78
C ASN A 146 -1.10 6.16 33.56
N GLN A 147 -1.93 7.07 33.06
CA GLN A 147 -2.25 8.31 33.75
C GLN A 147 -2.97 8.03 35.08
N LEU A 148 -3.97 7.14 35.07
CA LEU A 148 -4.67 6.76 36.29
C LEU A 148 -3.74 6.14 37.33
N LEU A 149 -2.87 5.22 36.90
CA LEU A 149 -1.88 4.60 37.81
C LEU A 149 -0.93 5.65 38.40
N MET A 150 -0.44 6.58 37.56
CA MET A 150 0.43 7.66 38.04
C MET A 150 -0.28 8.59 39.04
N GLU A 151 -1.56 8.91 38.82
CA GLU A 151 -2.34 9.68 39.78
C GLU A 151 -2.55 8.93 41.09
N LEU A 152 -2.86 7.64 41.05
CA LEU A 152 -2.99 6.81 42.26
C LEU A 152 -1.68 6.74 43.05
N ILE A 153 -0.57 6.51 42.38
CA ILE A 153 0.75 6.48 43.01
C ILE A 153 1.10 7.86 43.60
N ALA A 154 0.81 8.94 42.88
CA ALA A 154 1.08 10.31 43.35
C ALA A 154 0.27 10.67 44.61
N ARG A 155 -0.93 10.08 44.80
CA ARG A 155 -1.79 10.30 45.98
C ARG A 155 -1.52 9.29 47.09
N SER A 156 -0.71 8.26 46.85
CA SER A 156 -0.36 7.29 47.90
C SER A 156 0.35 7.97 49.07
N GLU A 157 0.10 7.53 50.27
CA GLU A 157 0.81 7.96 51.47
C GLU A 157 2.24 7.34 51.51
N GLU A 158 2.44 6.24 50.79
CA GLU A 158 3.73 5.56 50.67
C GLU A 158 4.63 6.31 49.68
N GLU A 159 5.92 6.33 49.97
CA GLU A 159 6.92 6.88 49.06
C GLU A 159 7.33 5.77 48.07
N VAL A 160 7.08 6.01 46.78
CA VAL A 160 7.43 5.09 45.68
C VAL A 160 8.64 5.63 44.94
N LEU A 161 9.69 4.82 44.87
CA LEU A 161 10.94 5.16 44.20
C LEU A 161 11.27 4.08 43.16
N VAL A 162 11.51 4.47 41.91
CA VAL A 162 11.97 3.55 40.86
C VAL A 162 13.35 3.95 40.43
N THR A 163 14.30 2.98 40.47
CA THR A 163 15.72 3.26 40.19
C THR A 163 16.29 2.29 39.16
N SER A 164 17.46 2.66 38.61
CA SER A 164 18.29 1.72 37.85
C SER A 164 18.80 0.57 38.74
N LEU A 165 19.21 -0.57 38.13
CA LEU A 165 19.72 -1.74 38.86
C LEU A 165 20.98 -1.47 39.66
N ASP A 166 21.78 -0.47 39.24
CA ASP A 166 22.97 -0.02 39.97
C ASP A 166 22.67 1.05 41.05
N GLY A 167 21.40 1.44 41.16
CA GLY A 167 20.94 2.43 42.14
C GLY A 167 21.44 3.87 41.87
N GLN A 168 22.04 4.12 40.71
CA GLN A 168 22.63 5.45 40.42
C GLN A 168 21.64 6.43 39.79
N GLU A 169 20.67 5.93 39.07
CA GLU A 169 19.64 6.73 38.40
C GLU A 169 18.27 6.52 39.06
N VAL A 170 17.59 7.62 39.37
CA VAL A 170 16.19 7.61 39.80
C VAL A 170 15.32 7.85 38.58
N PHE A 171 14.53 6.86 38.17
CA PHE A 171 13.63 6.94 37.02
C PHE A 171 12.30 7.60 37.39
N TYR A 172 11.83 7.38 38.63
CA TYR A 172 10.58 7.93 39.12
C TYR A 172 10.60 8.06 40.63
N CYS A 173 9.97 9.10 41.15
CA CYS A 173 9.64 9.25 42.56
C CYS A 173 8.29 10.00 42.65
N ASN A 174 7.35 9.48 43.43
CA ASN A 174 6.02 10.09 43.61
C ASN A 174 6.02 11.32 44.52
N ARG A 175 7.09 11.54 45.29
CA ARG A 175 7.28 12.71 46.15
C ARG A 175 8.63 13.37 45.90
N ALA A 176 8.72 14.65 46.24
CA ALA A 176 10.00 15.34 46.20
C ALA A 176 10.99 14.64 47.18
N VAL A 177 12.18 14.26 46.65
CA VAL A 177 13.22 13.62 47.45
C VAL A 177 13.59 14.55 48.61
N ASP A 178 13.24 14.15 49.82
CA ASP A 178 13.63 14.89 51.01
C ASP A 178 15.13 14.80 51.23
N VAL A 179 15.81 15.97 51.26
CA VAL A 179 17.25 16.07 51.44
C VAL A 179 17.68 15.36 52.75
N LYS A 180 16.84 15.40 53.79
CA LYS A 180 17.11 14.75 55.07
C LYS A 180 17.06 13.19 54.96
N LYS A 181 16.34 12.69 53.99
CA LYS A 181 16.21 11.24 53.76
C LYS A 181 17.22 10.68 52.72
N ARG A 182 18.14 11.49 52.20
CA ARG A 182 19.14 11.02 51.20
C ARG A 182 19.97 9.85 51.69
N GLY A 183 20.25 9.78 52.99
CA GLY A 183 20.96 8.66 53.60
C GLY A 183 20.20 7.36 53.52
N ILE A 184 18.89 7.38 53.85
CA ILE A 184 18.05 6.19 53.81
C ILE A 184 17.81 5.72 52.36
N TYR A 185 17.59 6.63 51.39
CA TYR A 185 17.48 6.27 49.99
C TYR A 185 18.72 5.53 49.48
N ARG A 186 19.92 5.98 49.84
CA ARG A 186 21.17 5.31 49.45
C ARG A 186 21.28 3.93 50.08
N ILE A 187 20.95 3.78 51.38
CA ILE A 187 20.94 2.50 52.07
C ILE A 187 19.93 1.56 51.40
N CYS A 188 18.72 2.05 51.06
CA CYS A 188 17.71 1.30 50.34
C CYS A 188 18.22 0.76 49.02
N MET A 189 18.83 1.59 48.18
CA MET A 189 19.38 1.15 46.90
C MET A 189 20.51 0.14 47.02
N GLU A 190 21.45 0.37 47.95
CA GLU A 190 22.58 -0.55 48.19
C GLU A 190 22.10 -1.89 48.70
N GLN A 191 21.16 -1.94 49.65
CA GLN A 191 20.66 -3.20 50.21
C GLN A 191 19.78 -3.94 49.18
N THR A 192 18.92 -3.22 48.46
CA THR A 192 18.11 -3.80 47.39
C THR A 192 18.99 -4.48 46.34
N ALA A 193 20.06 -3.82 45.88
CA ALA A 193 20.98 -4.36 44.91
C ALA A 193 21.69 -5.64 45.46
N ARG A 194 22.14 -5.63 46.74
CA ARG A 194 22.78 -6.80 47.38
C ARG A 194 21.85 -8.01 47.49
N ILE A 195 20.60 -7.77 47.91
CA ILE A 195 19.61 -8.85 48.06
C ILE A 195 19.28 -9.44 46.70
N ALA A 196 19.06 -8.60 45.68
CA ALA A 196 18.75 -9.05 44.33
C ALA A 196 19.89 -9.85 43.68
N ASP A 197 21.14 -9.42 43.86
CA ASP A 197 22.33 -10.14 43.34
C ASP A 197 22.60 -11.47 44.03
N GLY A 198 22.35 -11.54 45.35
CA GLY A 198 22.66 -12.71 46.16
C GLY A 198 21.62 -13.83 46.09
N GLU A 199 20.34 -13.49 46.08
CA GLU A 199 19.25 -14.45 46.22
C GLU A 199 18.40 -14.64 44.95
N HIS A 200 18.31 -13.64 44.09
CA HIS A 200 17.30 -13.60 43.04
C HIS A 200 17.78 -13.11 41.67
N GLY A 201 19.07 -13.08 41.39
CA GLY A 201 19.69 -12.49 40.19
C GLY A 201 19.21 -13.02 38.83
N GLN A 202 18.31 -14.00 38.78
CA GLN A 202 17.74 -14.55 37.55
C GLN A 202 16.22 -14.34 37.41
N LEU A 203 15.52 -13.76 38.40
CA LEU A 203 14.07 -13.57 38.37
C LEU A 203 13.66 -12.29 37.62
N GLU A 204 12.61 -12.38 36.81
CA GLU A 204 12.11 -11.20 36.07
C GLU A 204 11.33 -10.20 36.94
N SER A 205 10.73 -10.67 38.04
CA SER A 205 10.11 -9.82 39.08
C SER A 205 10.12 -10.59 40.41
N TYR A 206 10.44 -9.93 41.48
CA TYR A 206 10.41 -10.45 42.82
C TYR A 206 10.22 -9.30 43.82
N GLU A 207 9.48 -9.55 44.92
CA GLU A 207 9.25 -8.58 45.99
C GLU A 207 9.83 -9.13 47.30
N TRP A 208 10.42 -8.28 48.11
CA TRP A 208 10.91 -8.58 49.44
C TRP A 208 10.76 -7.37 50.36
N ASP A 209 10.54 -7.66 51.65
CA ASP A 209 10.41 -6.67 52.70
C ASP A 209 11.65 -6.64 53.59
N TRP A 210 12.04 -5.45 54.02
CA TRP A 210 13.12 -5.27 54.99
C TRP A 210 12.95 -3.95 55.76
N GLU A 211 13.69 -3.81 56.86
CA GLU A 211 13.66 -2.64 57.72
C GLU A 211 15.00 -1.92 57.67
N ALA A 212 15.00 -0.60 57.65
CA ALA A 212 16.18 0.23 57.72
C ALA A 212 15.99 1.35 58.73
N GLU A 213 17.09 1.74 59.33
CA GLU A 213 17.18 2.86 60.25
C GLU A 213 18.03 3.97 59.63
N ASP A 214 17.57 5.22 59.73
CA ASP A 214 18.33 6.37 59.28
C ASP A 214 19.23 6.95 60.44
N SER A 215 20.03 7.95 60.11
CA SER A 215 20.93 8.62 61.06
C SER A 215 20.21 9.41 62.16
N GLU A 216 18.89 9.50 62.14
CA GLU A 216 18.05 10.17 63.14
C GLU A 216 17.26 9.16 63.98
N ASP A 217 17.66 7.87 64.01
CA ASP A 217 17.00 6.77 64.71
C ASP A 217 15.57 6.54 64.27
N ARG A 218 15.24 6.81 62.99
CA ARG A 218 13.91 6.53 62.45
C ARG A 218 13.91 5.22 61.71
N PHE A 219 12.86 4.42 61.92
CA PHE A 219 12.67 3.11 61.29
C PHE A 219 11.75 3.22 60.09
N TYR A 220 12.13 2.56 59.01
CA TYR A 220 11.36 2.48 57.78
C TYR A 220 11.13 1.00 57.45
N ARG A 221 9.89 0.67 57.12
CA ARG A 221 9.60 -0.62 56.46
C ARG A 221 9.63 -0.35 54.95
N ILE A 222 10.37 -1.19 54.24
CA ILE A 222 10.63 -1.00 52.84
C ILE A 222 10.23 -2.30 52.14
N THR A 223 9.37 -2.15 51.13
CA THR A 223 9.06 -3.20 50.17
C THR A 223 9.78 -2.85 48.89
N THR A 224 10.55 -3.76 48.34
CA THR A 224 11.28 -3.55 47.11
C THR A 224 11.06 -4.72 46.18
N GLY A 225 11.20 -4.50 44.88
CA GLY A 225 11.03 -5.51 43.87
C GLY A 225 11.69 -5.15 42.55
N MET A 226 11.88 -6.16 41.68
CA MET A 226 12.32 -5.92 40.31
C MET A 226 11.14 -5.77 39.36
N MET A 227 11.21 -4.77 38.48
CA MET A 227 10.21 -4.51 37.48
C MET A 227 10.83 -4.07 36.14
N LYS A 228 10.01 -3.96 35.10
CA LYS A 228 10.40 -3.29 33.85
C LYS A 228 9.80 -1.88 33.84
N TRP A 229 10.65 -0.86 33.84
CA TRP A 229 10.27 0.54 33.69
C TRP A 229 10.66 1.04 32.31
N GLN A 230 9.69 1.39 31.47
CA GLN A 230 9.92 1.84 30.08
C GLN A 230 10.85 0.88 29.30
N GLY A 231 10.67 -0.44 29.50
CA GLY A 231 11.46 -1.47 28.84
C GLY A 231 12.83 -1.78 29.46
N ARG A 232 13.25 -1.00 30.50
CA ARG A 232 14.49 -1.26 31.27
C ARG A 232 14.18 -2.00 32.56
N LYS A 233 15.09 -2.87 32.99
CA LYS A 233 15.00 -3.46 34.33
C LYS A 233 15.24 -2.36 35.37
N ALA A 234 14.45 -2.35 36.41
CA ALA A 234 14.49 -1.36 37.48
C ALA A 234 14.11 -1.98 38.82
N TYR A 235 14.51 -1.34 39.92
CA TYR A 235 13.97 -1.60 41.24
C TYR A 235 12.87 -0.60 41.59
N THR A 236 11.87 -1.06 42.34
CA THR A 236 10.80 -0.22 42.90
C THR A 236 10.82 -0.37 44.40
#